data_31d88acf4e2ea7c412ec5dc256d3de1c
#
_entry.id   31d88acf4e2ea7c412ec5dc256d3de1c
#
_cell.length_a   1.000
_cell.length_b   1.000
_cell.length_c   1.000
_cell.angle_alpha   90.00
_cell.angle_beta   90.00
_cell.angle_gamma   90.00
#
_symmetry.space_group_name_H-M   'P 1'
#
loop_
_entity.id
_entity.type
_entity.pdbx_description
1 polymer ?
#
loop_
_entity_poly.entity_id
_entity_poly.type
_entity_poly.pdbx_seq_one_letter_code
_entity_poly.pdbx_strand_id
1 'polypeptide(L)'
;KPFLSNVEMNMKDVHAIVAKVKNADYYNELTTLYGNSVSDDALMSYVADAIANFEQSQAFRPFSSKYDFYLKGQAQLTPQELNGLKLFQDTAKGKCANCHITDRDEVAGNALFTDFTYDNVGVPKNNNSPFLQLGPPFNDLGINFIDYGLAVTVNSPAENGKFKVPTL
;
A
#
# COMPACT_ATOMS: atom_id res chain seq x y z
N LYS A 1 -3.80 5.08 -10.02
CA LYS A 1 -2.43 5.51 -10.42
C LYS A 1 -1.55 4.33 -10.87
N PRO A 2 -1.49 3.16 -10.20
CA PRO A 2 -0.57 2.06 -10.55
C PRO A 2 -0.67 1.60 -12.00
N PHE A 3 -1.87 1.55 -12.56
CA PHE A 3 -2.09 1.10 -13.95
C PHE A 3 -1.32 1.93 -14.98
N LEU A 4 -1.25 3.25 -14.79
CA LEU A 4 -0.63 4.21 -15.73
C LEU A 4 0.81 4.56 -15.36
N SER A 5 1.31 4.05 -14.25
CA SER A 5 2.69 4.28 -13.82
C SER A 5 3.65 3.48 -14.69
N ASN A 6 4.62 4.13 -15.29
CA ASN A 6 5.62 3.51 -16.15
C ASN A 6 6.59 2.58 -15.40
N VAL A 7 6.66 2.71 -14.09
CA VAL A 7 7.49 1.86 -13.22
C VAL A 7 6.68 0.77 -12.50
N GLU A 8 5.36 0.67 -12.79
CA GLU A 8 4.46 -0.34 -12.21
C GLU A 8 3.80 -1.16 -13.33
N MET A 9 2.53 -0.87 -13.68
CA MET A 9 1.81 -1.64 -14.70
C MET A 9 2.03 -1.15 -16.13
N ASN A 10 2.58 0.03 -16.32
CA ASN A 10 2.99 0.62 -17.60
C ASN A 10 1.92 0.54 -18.70
N MET A 11 0.65 0.72 -18.34
CA MET A 11 -0.43 0.81 -19.32
C MET A 11 -0.40 2.17 -20.02
N LYS A 12 -0.53 2.15 -21.34
CA LYS A 12 -0.40 3.35 -22.19
C LYS A 12 -1.35 4.47 -21.78
N ASP A 13 -2.62 4.14 -21.58
CA ASP A 13 -3.70 5.08 -21.27
C ASP A 13 -4.91 4.34 -20.68
N VAL A 14 -5.93 5.10 -20.29
CA VAL A 14 -7.19 4.58 -19.76
C VAL A 14 -7.91 3.70 -20.78
N HIS A 15 -7.89 4.05 -22.07
CA HIS A 15 -8.54 3.26 -23.12
C HIS A 15 -7.92 1.87 -23.25
N ALA A 16 -6.60 1.75 -23.12
CA ALA A 16 -5.91 0.44 -23.15
C ALA A 16 -6.30 -0.45 -21.97
N ILE A 17 -6.51 0.15 -20.79
CA ILE A 17 -7.01 -0.57 -19.60
C ILE A 17 -8.43 -1.03 -19.83
N VAL A 18 -9.31 -0.11 -20.24
CA VAL A 18 -10.73 -0.37 -20.48
C VAL A 18 -10.93 -1.43 -21.57
N ALA A 19 -10.12 -1.43 -22.63
CA ALA A 19 -10.18 -2.46 -23.65
C ALA A 19 -9.88 -3.87 -23.08
N LYS A 20 -8.92 -3.97 -22.14
CA LYS A 20 -8.65 -5.23 -21.43
C LYS A 20 -9.82 -5.64 -20.54
N VAL A 21 -10.40 -4.70 -19.80
CA VAL A 21 -11.57 -4.97 -18.93
C VAL A 21 -12.76 -5.44 -19.74
N LYS A 22 -13.06 -4.82 -20.89
CA LYS A 22 -14.15 -5.19 -21.79
C LYS A 22 -14.00 -6.60 -22.39
N ASN A 23 -12.76 -7.12 -22.47
CA ASN A 23 -12.46 -8.46 -22.95
C ASN A 23 -12.27 -9.49 -21.80
N ALA A 24 -12.47 -9.09 -20.55
CA ALA A 24 -12.33 -9.98 -19.41
C ALA A 24 -13.63 -10.76 -19.13
N ASP A 25 -13.49 -11.98 -18.62
CA ASP A 25 -14.62 -12.87 -18.33
C ASP A 25 -15.62 -12.27 -17.34
N TYR A 26 -15.15 -11.41 -16.43
CA TYR A 26 -15.97 -10.73 -15.43
C TYR A 26 -16.67 -9.45 -15.93
N TYR A 27 -16.50 -9.07 -17.20
CA TYR A 27 -17.07 -7.80 -17.71
C TYR A 27 -18.60 -7.74 -17.59
N ASN A 28 -19.27 -8.85 -17.83
CA ASN A 28 -20.73 -8.93 -17.69
C ASN A 28 -21.21 -8.71 -16.25
N GLU A 29 -20.46 -9.19 -15.27
CA GLU A 29 -20.75 -8.97 -13.85
C GLU A 29 -20.56 -7.49 -13.49
N LEU A 30 -19.47 -6.89 -13.96
CA LEU A 30 -19.19 -5.48 -13.76
C LEU A 30 -20.33 -4.60 -14.33
N THR A 31 -20.78 -4.88 -15.56
CA THR A 31 -21.85 -4.11 -16.18
C THR A 31 -23.23 -4.34 -15.57
N THR A 32 -23.43 -5.50 -14.95
CA THR A 32 -24.63 -5.80 -14.17
C THR A 32 -24.70 -4.93 -12.90
N LEU A 33 -23.57 -4.71 -12.25
CA LEU A 33 -23.48 -3.91 -11.01
C LEU A 33 -23.52 -2.41 -11.28
N TYR A 34 -22.83 -1.94 -12.32
CA TYR A 34 -22.59 -0.51 -12.54
C TYR A 34 -23.30 0.06 -13.79
N GLY A 35 -23.90 -0.78 -14.61
CA GLY A 35 -24.58 -0.40 -15.87
C GLY A 35 -23.73 -0.56 -17.12
N ASN A 36 -24.39 -0.63 -18.28
CA ASN A 36 -23.80 -1.05 -19.56
C ASN A 36 -23.29 0.10 -20.44
N SER A 37 -23.75 1.32 -20.22
CA SER A 37 -23.54 2.44 -21.15
C SER A 37 -22.80 3.58 -20.46
N VAL A 38 -21.50 3.36 -20.22
CA VAL A 38 -20.66 4.31 -19.50
C VAL A 38 -19.45 4.69 -20.35
N SER A 39 -18.93 5.89 -20.12
CA SER A 39 -17.66 6.32 -20.71
C SER A 39 -16.50 5.48 -20.18
N ASP A 40 -15.36 5.50 -20.88
CA ASP A 40 -14.17 4.78 -20.45
C ASP A 40 -13.66 5.29 -19.08
N ASP A 41 -13.78 6.59 -18.81
CA ASP A 41 -13.41 7.15 -17.51
C ASP A 41 -14.35 6.67 -16.38
N ALA A 42 -15.64 6.58 -16.65
CA ALA A 42 -16.59 6.03 -15.70
C ALA A 42 -16.34 4.54 -15.44
N LEU A 43 -16.06 3.76 -16.48
CA LEU A 43 -15.72 2.34 -16.33
C LEU A 43 -14.43 2.15 -15.53
N MET A 44 -13.42 3.00 -15.75
CA MET A 44 -12.19 2.99 -14.97
C MET A 44 -12.45 3.31 -13.49
N SER A 45 -13.38 4.24 -13.21
CA SER A 45 -13.80 4.56 -11.84
C SER A 45 -14.48 3.37 -11.18
N TYR A 46 -15.33 2.64 -11.90
CA TYR A 46 -15.97 1.43 -11.38
C TYR A 46 -14.99 0.30 -11.09
N VAL A 47 -13.99 0.13 -11.95
CA VAL A 47 -12.89 -0.83 -11.67
C VAL A 47 -12.14 -0.44 -10.40
N ALA A 48 -11.82 0.84 -10.23
CA ALA A 48 -11.14 1.33 -9.03
C ALA A 48 -12.00 1.13 -7.77
N ASP A 49 -13.30 1.40 -7.86
CA ASP A 49 -14.26 1.20 -6.78
C ASP A 49 -14.40 -0.29 -6.41
N ALA A 50 -14.51 -1.17 -7.40
CA ALA A 50 -14.58 -2.61 -7.17
C ALA A 50 -13.33 -3.13 -6.46
N ILE A 51 -12.14 -2.69 -6.86
CA ILE A 51 -10.87 -3.04 -6.20
C ILE A 51 -10.84 -2.51 -4.77
N ALA A 52 -11.21 -1.24 -4.56
CA ALA A 52 -11.23 -0.65 -3.22
C ALA A 52 -12.19 -1.38 -2.27
N ASN A 53 -13.38 -1.76 -2.76
CA ASN A 53 -14.32 -2.57 -1.98
C ASN A 53 -13.78 -3.97 -1.67
N PHE A 54 -13.08 -4.59 -2.61
CA PHE A 54 -12.43 -5.89 -2.39
C PHE A 54 -11.33 -5.79 -1.33
N GLU A 55 -10.47 -4.78 -1.40
CA GLU A 55 -9.41 -4.51 -0.42
C GLU A 55 -9.97 -4.24 0.99
N GLN A 56 -11.19 -3.72 1.09
CA GLN A 56 -11.89 -3.53 2.36
C GLN A 56 -12.57 -4.80 2.89
N SER A 57 -12.58 -5.88 2.12
CA SER A 57 -13.20 -7.14 2.53
C SER A 57 -12.46 -7.81 3.70
N GLN A 58 -13.15 -8.73 4.38
CA GLN A 58 -12.59 -9.51 5.48
C GLN A 58 -11.36 -10.35 5.06
N ALA A 59 -11.22 -10.66 3.77
CA ALA A 59 -10.06 -11.39 3.25
C ALA A 59 -8.74 -10.62 3.43
N PHE A 60 -8.78 -9.29 3.30
CA PHE A 60 -7.59 -8.41 3.46
C PHE A 60 -7.49 -7.76 4.84
N ARG A 61 -8.59 -7.72 5.57
CA ARG A 61 -8.69 -7.05 6.88
C ARG A 61 -9.20 -8.00 7.95
N PRO A 62 -8.55 -9.18 8.15
CA PRO A 62 -9.04 -10.16 9.12
C PRO A 62 -8.93 -9.66 10.57
N PHE A 63 -7.94 -8.84 10.91
CA PHE A 63 -7.67 -8.34 12.26
C PHE A 63 -7.86 -9.42 13.32
N SER A 64 -7.17 -10.56 13.09
CA SER A 64 -7.29 -11.78 13.88
C SER A 64 -5.97 -12.19 14.56
N SER A 65 -5.03 -11.25 14.68
CA SER A 65 -3.79 -11.48 15.42
C SER A 65 -4.07 -11.58 16.93
N LYS A 66 -3.16 -12.20 17.66
CA LYS A 66 -3.23 -12.21 19.13
C LYS A 66 -3.27 -10.80 19.72
N TYR A 67 -2.59 -9.84 19.07
CA TYR A 67 -2.61 -8.45 19.50
C TYR A 67 -3.98 -7.80 19.30
N ASP A 68 -4.67 -8.07 18.18
CA ASP A 68 -6.04 -7.61 17.98
C ASP A 68 -6.99 -8.12 19.06
N PHE A 69 -6.88 -9.38 19.42
CA PHE A 69 -7.66 -9.96 20.52
C PHE A 69 -7.26 -9.39 21.88
N TYR A 70 -5.98 -9.11 22.11
CA TYR A 70 -5.51 -8.45 23.32
C TYR A 70 -6.11 -7.06 23.48
N LEU A 71 -6.10 -6.24 22.43
CA LEU A 71 -6.73 -4.92 22.44
C LEU A 71 -8.25 -4.97 22.67
N LYS A 72 -8.90 -6.07 22.28
CA LYS A 72 -10.34 -6.32 22.54
C LYS A 72 -10.59 -6.90 23.93
N GLY A 73 -9.57 -7.16 24.73
CA GLY A 73 -9.69 -7.83 26.04
C GLY A 73 -10.04 -9.33 25.96
N GLN A 74 -9.87 -9.93 24.78
CA GLN A 74 -10.23 -11.33 24.49
C GLN A 74 -9.04 -12.30 24.55
N ALA A 75 -7.81 -11.77 24.64
CA ALA A 75 -6.60 -12.56 24.83
C ALA A 75 -5.66 -11.85 25.81
N GLN A 76 -4.73 -12.64 26.37
CA GLN A 76 -3.66 -12.11 27.21
C GLN A 76 -2.31 -12.32 26.53
N LEU A 77 -1.46 -11.30 26.59
CA LEU A 77 -0.06 -11.40 26.20
C LEU A 77 0.74 -12.06 27.31
N THR A 78 1.69 -12.91 26.95
CA THR A 78 2.65 -13.46 27.88
C THR A 78 3.55 -12.36 28.48
N PRO A 79 4.25 -12.60 29.59
CA PRO A 79 5.20 -11.63 30.14
C PRO A 79 6.28 -11.20 29.14
N GLN A 80 6.72 -12.11 28.26
CA GLN A 80 7.70 -11.82 27.21
C GLN A 80 7.12 -10.90 26.14
N GLU A 81 5.90 -11.16 25.67
CA GLU A 81 5.19 -10.33 24.68
C GLU A 81 4.88 -8.94 25.24
N LEU A 82 4.45 -8.86 26.52
CA LEU A 82 4.24 -7.58 27.20
C LEU A 82 5.54 -6.75 27.31
N ASN A 83 6.67 -7.43 27.58
CA ASN A 83 7.96 -6.76 27.61
C ASN A 83 8.34 -6.27 26.20
N GLY A 84 8.09 -7.07 25.16
CA GLY A 84 8.26 -6.67 23.77
C GLY A 84 7.44 -5.43 23.41
N LEU A 85 6.16 -5.41 23.77
CA LEU A 85 5.28 -4.27 23.56
C LEU A 85 5.79 -3.00 24.26
N LYS A 86 6.25 -3.12 25.52
CA LYS A 86 6.86 -2.00 26.26
C LYS A 86 8.09 -1.46 25.54
N LEU A 87 8.97 -2.34 25.04
CA LEU A 87 10.16 -1.93 24.30
C LEU A 87 9.82 -1.27 22.96
N PHE A 88 8.81 -1.76 22.28
CA PHE A 88 8.29 -1.17 21.04
C PHE A 88 7.76 0.25 21.24
N GLN A 89 7.07 0.48 22.36
CA GLN A 89 6.50 1.77 22.74
C GLN A 89 7.49 2.73 23.41
N ASP A 90 8.66 2.22 23.85
CA ASP A 90 9.65 3.00 24.60
C ASP A 90 10.32 4.06 23.73
N THR A 91 10.00 5.32 23.99
CA THR A 91 10.54 6.48 23.27
C THR A 91 12.03 6.73 23.54
N ALA A 92 12.59 6.12 24.58
CA ALA A 92 14.02 6.22 24.91
C ALA A 92 14.87 5.14 24.23
N LYS A 93 14.25 4.10 23.63
CA LYS A 93 14.92 2.98 22.99
C LYS A 93 14.60 2.89 21.50
N GLY A 94 13.76 1.94 21.10
CA GLY A 94 13.46 1.70 19.68
C GLY A 94 12.63 2.78 19.00
N LYS A 95 11.79 3.49 19.75
CA LYS A 95 10.85 4.53 19.26
C LYS A 95 9.91 4.02 18.13
N CYS A 96 9.70 2.72 18.03
CA CYS A 96 8.96 2.13 16.92
C CYS A 96 7.51 2.66 16.86
N ALA A 97 6.87 2.80 18.01
CA ALA A 97 5.50 3.30 18.11
C ALA A 97 5.34 4.78 17.77
N ASN A 98 6.42 5.53 17.54
CA ASN A 98 6.30 6.91 17.08
C ASN A 98 5.72 6.99 15.65
N CYS A 99 6.00 5.99 14.82
CA CYS A 99 5.48 5.86 13.46
C CYS A 99 4.52 4.68 13.33
N HIS A 100 4.82 3.56 14.02
CA HIS A 100 3.99 2.35 14.03
C HIS A 100 3.03 2.35 15.22
N ILE A 101 1.96 3.13 15.12
CA ILE A 101 0.99 3.36 16.19
C ILE A 101 0.36 2.04 16.63
N THR A 102 0.45 1.74 17.93
CA THR A 102 -0.05 0.50 18.53
C THR A 102 -1.50 0.58 19.03
N ASP A 103 -2.02 1.80 19.16
CA ASP A 103 -3.39 2.01 19.60
C ASP A 103 -4.38 1.76 18.45
N ARG A 104 -5.64 1.56 18.81
CA ARG A 104 -6.69 1.43 17.80
C ARG A 104 -6.87 2.73 17.06
N ASP A 105 -6.87 2.63 15.73
CA ASP A 105 -7.32 3.72 14.87
C ASP A 105 -8.82 3.97 15.08
N GLU A 106 -9.22 5.22 15.18
CA GLU A 106 -10.61 5.61 15.49
C GLU A 106 -11.59 5.21 14.38
N VAL A 107 -11.13 5.20 13.13
CA VAL A 107 -11.96 4.85 11.96
C VAL A 107 -11.93 3.35 11.68
N ALA A 108 -10.74 2.74 11.67
CA ALA A 108 -10.58 1.32 11.38
C ALA A 108 -11.00 0.43 12.56
N GLY A 109 -10.97 0.95 13.79
CA GLY A 109 -11.31 0.20 15.01
C GLY A 109 -10.27 -0.84 15.43
N ASN A 110 -9.13 -0.90 14.76
CA ASN A 110 -8.02 -1.84 14.99
C ASN A 110 -6.68 -1.10 14.93
N ALA A 111 -5.62 -1.68 15.50
CA ALA A 111 -4.28 -1.13 15.36
C ALA A 111 -3.78 -1.33 13.93
N LEU A 112 -3.37 -0.26 13.27
CA LEU A 112 -2.87 -0.31 11.89
C LEU A 112 -1.35 -0.32 11.81
N PHE A 113 -0.67 -0.05 12.92
CA PHE A 113 0.79 0.03 13.00
C PHE A 113 1.41 0.98 11.96
N THR A 114 0.74 2.07 11.69
CA THR A 114 1.20 3.17 10.83
C THR A 114 0.52 4.46 11.24
N ASP A 115 1.21 5.57 11.07
CA ASP A 115 0.67 6.93 11.19
C ASP A 115 0.37 7.55 9.82
N PHE A 116 0.55 6.75 8.74
CA PHE A 116 0.39 7.16 7.32
C PHE A 116 1.33 8.28 6.87
N THR A 117 2.33 8.65 7.66
CA THR A 117 3.33 9.66 7.28
C THR A 117 4.41 9.08 6.37
N TYR A 118 5.33 9.95 5.95
CA TYR A 118 6.47 9.60 5.10
C TYR A 118 7.75 10.05 5.77
N ASP A 119 8.66 9.11 6.01
CA ASP A 119 9.92 9.35 6.69
C ASP A 119 11.12 8.84 5.91
N ASN A 120 12.25 9.53 6.05
CA ASN A 120 13.53 9.08 5.56
C ASN A 120 14.30 8.38 6.69
N VAL A 121 14.16 7.07 6.75
CA VAL A 121 14.87 6.23 7.73
C VAL A 121 16.17 5.64 7.17
N GLY A 122 16.67 6.16 6.05
CA GLY A 122 17.93 5.74 5.44
C GLY A 122 17.84 4.36 4.78
N VAL A 123 16.71 4.03 4.15
CA VAL A 123 16.53 2.75 3.44
C VAL A 123 17.58 2.62 2.33
N PRO A 124 18.46 1.60 2.37
CA PRO A 124 19.48 1.43 1.33
C PRO A 124 18.86 0.91 0.03
N LYS A 125 19.50 1.24 -1.10
CA LYS A 125 19.13 0.66 -2.39
C LYS A 125 19.31 -0.85 -2.37
N ASN A 126 18.29 -1.59 -2.78
CA ASN A 126 18.42 -3.04 -3.00
C ASN A 126 19.03 -3.32 -4.37
N ASN A 127 20.34 -3.53 -4.41
CA ASN A 127 21.07 -3.82 -5.65
C ASN A 127 20.68 -5.17 -6.29
N ASN A 128 19.99 -6.05 -5.56
CA ASN A 128 19.50 -7.33 -6.06
C ASN A 128 18.05 -7.25 -6.59
N SER A 129 17.46 -6.05 -6.65
CA SER A 129 16.12 -5.89 -7.22
C SER A 129 16.10 -6.32 -8.68
N PRO A 130 15.20 -7.24 -9.10
CA PRO A 130 15.07 -7.65 -10.51
C PRO A 130 14.79 -6.46 -11.44
N PHE A 131 14.11 -5.42 -10.96
CA PHE A 131 13.83 -4.21 -11.74
C PHE A 131 15.11 -3.53 -12.26
N LEU A 132 16.19 -3.57 -11.51
CA LEU A 132 17.49 -3.00 -11.91
C LEU A 132 18.16 -3.74 -13.08
N GLN A 133 17.73 -4.97 -13.36
CA GLN A 133 18.23 -5.78 -14.47
C GLN A 133 17.42 -5.59 -15.76
N LEU A 134 16.29 -4.88 -15.68
CA LEU A 134 15.48 -4.56 -16.85
C LEU A 134 16.12 -3.41 -17.64
N GLY A 135 16.01 -3.48 -18.97
CA GLY A 135 16.31 -2.38 -19.87
C GLY A 135 15.05 -1.68 -20.35
N PRO A 136 15.19 -0.75 -21.33
CA PRO A 136 14.05 -0.12 -21.98
C PRO A 136 13.06 -1.16 -22.53
N PRO A 137 11.75 -0.89 -22.51
CA PRO A 137 11.09 0.35 -22.06
C PRO A 137 10.75 0.39 -20.57
N PHE A 138 11.21 -0.56 -19.76
CA PHE A 138 10.80 -0.69 -18.36
C PHE A 138 11.68 0.11 -17.40
N ASN A 139 13.00 0.14 -17.65
CA ASN A 139 13.97 0.84 -16.82
C ASN A 139 15.12 1.39 -17.65
N ASP A 140 14.99 2.63 -18.11
CA ASP A 140 16.02 3.30 -18.94
C ASP A 140 17.34 3.56 -18.19
N LEU A 141 17.28 3.62 -16.84
CA LEU A 141 18.44 3.83 -16.00
C LEU A 141 19.14 2.54 -15.57
N GLY A 142 18.50 1.39 -15.77
CA GLY A 142 19.03 0.07 -15.38
C GLY A 142 19.51 0.08 -13.92
N ILE A 143 20.75 -0.40 -13.73
CA ILE A 143 21.37 -0.47 -12.40
C ILE A 143 21.56 0.90 -11.72
N ASN A 144 21.52 2.00 -12.47
CA ASN A 144 21.65 3.35 -11.94
C ASN A 144 20.33 3.94 -11.44
N PHE A 145 19.22 3.24 -11.61
CA PHE A 145 17.92 3.69 -11.07
C PHE A 145 17.98 3.84 -9.55
N ILE A 146 17.45 4.95 -9.06
CA ILE A 146 17.29 5.26 -7.65
C ILE A 146 15.81 5.57 -7.40
N ASP A 147 15.22 4.87 -6.44
CA ASP A 147 13.89 5.22 -5.95
C ASP A 147 14.01 6.37 -4.94
N TYR A 148 13.56 7.53 -5.34
CA TYR A 148 13.54 8.72 -4.50
C TYR A 148 12.29 8.83 -3.61
N GLY A 149 11.40 7.83 -3.63
CA GLY A 149 10.21 7.78 -2.80
C GLY A 149 9.23 8.93 -3.09
N LEU A 150 8.76 9.59 -2.04
CA LEU A 150 7.75 10.65 -2.12
C LEU A 150 8.14 11.80 -3.06
N ALA A 151 9.42 12.13 -3.12
CA ALA A 151 9.93 13.26 -3.90
C ALA A 151 9.47 13.25 -5.36
N VAL A 152 9.42 12.09 -5.99
CA VAL A 152 8.99 11.92 -7.39
C VAL A 152 7.50 12.27 -7.55
N THR A 153 6.68 11.87 -6.59
CA THR A 153 5.23 12.08 -6.64
C THR A 153 4.85 13.55 -6.42
N VAL A 154 5.53 14.22 -5.49
CA VAL A 154 5.24 15.63 -5.14
C VAL A 154 6.13 16.63 -5.85
N ASN A 155 7.06 16.16 -6.69
CA ASN A 155 8.03 16.97 -7.43
C ASN A 155 8.83 17.92 -6.51
N SER A 156 9.36 17.38 -5.39
CA SER A 156 10.11 18.15 -4.41
C SER A 156 11.37 17.40 -3.97
N PRO A 157 12.58 17.87 -4.32
CA PRO A 157 13.83 17.25 -3.87
C PRO A 157 14.01 17.20 -2.34
N ALA A 158 13.32 18.08 -1.61
CA ALA A 158 13.33 18.06 -0.14
C ALA A 158 12.71 16.78 0.44
N GLU A 159 11.91 16.06 -0.35
CA GLU A 159 11.25 14.82 0.03
C GLU A 159 12.01 13.55 -0.42
N ASN A 160 13.25 13.70 -0.91
CA ASN A 160 14.07 12.57 -1.33
C ASN A 160 14.28 11.55 -0.21
N GLY A 161 14.06 10.28 -0.54
CA GLY A 161 14.26 9.15 0.37
C GLY A 161 13.18 8.99 1.44
N LYS A 162 12.10 9.78 1.39
CA LYS A 162 10.94 9.56 2.25
C LYS A 162 10.02 8.51 1.67
N PHE A 163 9.76 7.48 2.45
CA PHE A 163 8.84 6.40 2.12
C PHE A 163 7.68 6.38 3.12
N LYS A 164 6.51 5.94 2.65
CA LYS A 164 5.35 5.80 3.53
C LYS A 164 5.64 4.78 4.63
N VAL A 165 5.28 5.12 5.87
CA VAL A 165 5.34 4.20 7.00
C VAL A 165 4.39 3.02 6.72
N PRO A 166 4.90 1.78 6.54
CA PRO A 166 4.05 0.63 6.25
C PRO A 166 3.28 0.17 7.50
N THR A 167 2.18 -0.49 7.28
CA THR A 167 1.54 -1.32 8.32
C THR A 167 2.46 -2.50 8.66
N LEU A 168 2.47 -2.95 9.91
CA LEU A 168 3.21 -4.12 10.37
C LEU A 168 2.31 -5.31 10.61
#